data_65dd9a0b7d958542525fbc1ff51037f6
#
_entry.id   65dd9a0b7d958542525fbc1ff51037f6
#
_cell.length_a   1.000
_cell.length_b   1.000
_cell.length_c   1.000
_cell.angle_alpha   90.00
_cell.angle_beta   90.00
_cell.angle_gamma   90.00
#
_symmetry.space_group_name_H-M   'P 1'
#
loop_
_entity.id
_entity.type
_entity.pdbx_description
1 polymer ?
#
loop_
_entity_poly.entity_id
_entity_poly.type
_entity_poly.pdbx_seq_one_letter_code
_entity_poly.pdbx_strand_id
1 'polypeptide(L)'
;MATRTYGTMGVDWEQRVDFVELPVLFALNAAGITCVDGQALMQDVRKLKTEDEKTLLATACAMVDSAYDQLYRAMRPGFRENDCVALVNKVLFELGSEHVEGVNAISGERCSPHPHVFTDRMLRPGDPAYFDILHAYNGYRTCYYRTFAVGSASRALVDSYKRCRDVLDQAIAAVRPGVTTAEVVELFPRAEEFGFPDEEAAFALQYGHGVGLSIWEKPIFSRLVSFDYPETIEEGMVFALETFWPSKDGWSAARIEEQLIVTADGSEVITRFPAEDLLITAGGQYTVGGALPGVREAQSNLNANGYSAADAVVASARNEGANAG
;
A
#
# COMPACT_ATOMS: atom_id res chain seq x y z
N MET A 1 -35.56 -11.48 25.07
CA MET A 1 -34.18 -11.04 25.42
C MET A 1 -33.65 -10.18 24.30
N ALA A 2 -33.07 -9.03 24.56
CA ALA A 2 -32.43 -8.26 23.53
C ALA A 2 -31.05 -8.87 23.24
N THR A 3 -30.88 -9.39 22.04
CA THR A 3 -29.57 -9.83 21.58
C THR A 3 -28.81 -8.60 21.13
N ARG A 4 -27.63 -8.37 21.68
CA ARG A 4 -26.73 -7.30 21.25
C ARG A 4 -25.53 -7.92 20.53
N THR A 5 -25.21 -7.35 19.40
CA THR A 5 -24.05 -7.76 18.63
C THR A 5 -22.86 -6.89 19.03
N TYR A 6 -21.75 -7.49 19.32
CA TYR A 6 -20.49 -6.81 19.59
C TYR A 6 -19.49 -7.21 18.51
N GLY A 7 -18.69 -6.27 18.06
CA GLY A 7 -17.57 -6.55 17.21
C GLY A 7 -16.65 -7.56 17.90
N THR A 8 -16.21 -8.54 17.18
CA THR A 8 -15.27 -9.53 17.71
C THR A 8 -13.85 -9.13 17.40
N MET A 9 -12.96 -9.69 18.16
CA MET A 9 -11.56 -9.68 17.78
C MET A 9 -11.43 -10.34 16.42
N GLY A 10 -10.91 -9.61 15.44
CA GLY A 10 -10.46 -10.19 14.20
C GLY A 10 -9.42 -11.27 14.49
N VAL A 11 -9.33 -12.25 13.60
CA VAL A 11 -8.28 -13.26 13.66
C VAL A 11 -6.91 -12.62 13.47
N ASP A 12 -6.89 -11.45 12.87
CA ASP A 12 -5.69 -10.66 12.68
C ASP A 12 -5.37 -9.88 13.97
N TRP A 13 -4.32 -10.30 14.62
CA TRP A 13 -3.83 -9.70 15.87
C TRP A 13 -3.25 -8.27 15.66
N GLU A 14 -2.97 -7.85 14.42
CA GLU A 14 -2.60 -6.48 14.07
C GLU A 14 -3.81 -5.56 14.02
N GLN A 15 -4.99 -6.11 13.82
CA GLN A 15 -6.23 -5.36 13.88
C GLN A 15 -6.57 -5.02 15.33
N ARG A 16 -6.21 -3.86 15.74
CA ARG A 16 -6.68 -3.27 17.00
C ARG A 16 -8.13 -2.83 16.92
N VAL A 17 -8.98 -3.63 16.32
CA VAL A 17 -10.36 -3.25 16.08
C VAL A 17 -11.24 -3.78 17.19
N ASP A 18 -11.86 -2.87 17.85
CA ASP A 18 -13.14 -3.00 18.56
C ASP A 18 -13.33 -4.33 19.31
N PHE A 19 -12.40 -4.69 20.17
CA PHE A 19 -12.66 -5.78 21.10
C PHE A 19 -13.32 -5.24 22.37
N VAL A 20 -14.35 -5.94 22.80
CA VAL A 20 -14.93 -5.74 24.11
C VAL A 20 -14.02 -6.43 25.12
N GLU A 21 -13.52 -5.69 26.09
CA GLU A 21 -12.70 -6.27 27.15
C GLU A 21 -13.45 -7.38 27.86
N LEU A 22 -12.77 -8.47 28.18
CA LEU A 22 -13.35 -9.64 28.85
C LEU A 22 -14.16 -9.30 30.10
N PRO A 23 -13.76 -8.36 30.98
CA PRO A 23 -14.57 -7.96 32.12
C PRO A 23 -15.93 -7.39 31.72
N VAL A 24 -16.01 -6.63 30.64
CA VAL A 24 -17.29 -6.09 30.13
C VAL A 24 -18.16 -7.22 29.57
N LEU A 25 -17.59 -8.14 28.84
CA LEU A 25 -18.28 -9.33 28.32
C LEU A 25 -18.87 -10.17 29.46
N PHE A 26 -18.06 -10.41 30.51
CA PHE A 26 -18.53 -11.14 31.70
C PHE A 26 -19.64 -10.39 32.44
N ALA A 27 -19.53 -9.08 32.59
CA ALA A 27 -20.57 -8.26 33.22
C ALA A 27 -21.88 -8.31 32.43
N LEU A 28 -21.83 -8.24 31.09
CA LEU A 28 -23.00 -8.35 30.22
C LEU A 28 -23.66 -9.73 30.35
N ASN A 29 -22.87 -10.80 30.34
CA ASN A 29 -23.38 -12.16 30.52
C ASN A 29 -24.01 -12.35 31.92
N ALA A 30 -23.38 -11.82 32.96
CA ALA A 30 -23.92 -11.86 34.33
C ALA A 30 -25.23 -11.07 34.46
N ALA A 31 -25.40 -10.02 33.64
CA ALA A 31 -26.66 -9.27 33.54
C ALA A 31 -27.74 -9.95 32.66
N GLY A 32 -27.50 -11.18 32.20
CA GLY A 32 -28.42 -11.94 31.36
C GLY A 32 -28.46 -11.48 29.90
N ILE A 33 -27.47 -10.73 29.43
CA ILE A 33 -27.32 -10.32 28.03
C ILE A 33 -26.48 -11.39 27.31
N THR A 34 -27.07 -12.05 26.34
CA THR A 34 -26.34 -13.00 25.48
C THR A 34 -25.50 -12.23 24.49
N CYS A 35 -24.19 -12.42 24.55
CA CYS A 35 -23.25 -11.86 23.58
C CYS A 35 -23.01 -12.87 22.45
N VAL A 36 -23.05 -12.42 21.23
CA VAL A 36 -22.79 -13.21 20.02
C VAL A 36 -21.71 -12.54 19.18
N ASP A 37 -20.96 -13.32 18.43
CA ASP A 37 -20.03 -12.80 17.46
C ASP A 37 -20.76 -12.07 16.34
N GLY A 38 -20.46 -10.79 16.15
CA GLY A 38 -21.03 -9.96 15.10
C GLY A 38 -20.04 -9.61 13.97
N GLN A 39 -18.81 -10.14 14.02
CA GLN A 39 -17.77 -9.74 13.08
C GLN A 39 -18.15 -10.02 11.63
N ALA A 40 -18.58 -11.25 11.33
CA ALA A 40 -18.94 -11.63 9.96
C ALA A 40 -20.05 -10.72 9.41
N LEU A 41 -21.09 -10.46 10.21
CA LEU A 41 -22.17 -9.57 9.82
C LEU A 41 -21.68 -8.15 9.55
N MET A 42 -20.84 -7.60 10.42
CA MET A 42 -20.31 -6.25 10.28
C MET A 42 -19.37 -6.12 9.09
N GLN A 43 -18.58 -7.12 8.83
CA GLN A 43 -17.72 -7.18 7.64
C GLN A 43 -18.54 -7.21 6.34
N ASP A 44 -19.59 -8.01 6.31
CA ASP A 44 -20.46 -8.11 5.13
C ASP A 44 -21.23 -6.80 4.85
N VAL A 45 -21.70 -6.13 5.89
CA VAL A 45 -22.40 -4.83 5.76
C VAL A 45 -21.47 -3.73 5.25
N ARG A 46 -20.18 -3.77 5.60
CA ARG A 46 -19.19 -2.74 5.25
C ARG A 46 -18.55 -2.95 3.87
N LYS A 47 -18.72 -4.10 3.24
CA LYS A 47 -18.07 -4.41 1.94
C LYS A 47 -18.41 -3.39 0.87
N LEU A 48 -19.70 -3.07 0.72
CA LEU A 48 -20.18 -2.16 -0.31
C LEU A 48 -20.24 -0.75 0.25
N LYS A 49 -19.52 0.17 -0.36
CA LYS A 49 -19.40 1.57 0.04
C LYS A 49 -20.42 2.43 -0.71
N THR A 50 -21.06 3.31 0.00
CA THR A 50 -21.89 4.39 -0.56
C THR A 50 -21.01 5.43 -1.28
N GLU A 51 -21.60 6.32 -2.05
CA GLU A 51 -20.86 7.38 -2.76
C GLU A 51 -20.17 8.35 -1.79
N ASP A 52 -20.79 8.62 -0.63
CA ASP A 52 -20.19 9.45 0.41
C ASP A 52 -18.96 8.77 1.02
N GLU A 53 -19.03 7.46 1.31
CA GLU A 53 -17.92 6.68 1.82
C GLU A 53 -16.74 6.62 0.81
N LYS A 54 -17.04 6.43 -0.46
CA LYS A 54 -16.02 6.46 -1.54
C LYS A 54 -15.34 7.82 -1.61
N THR A 55 -16.11 8.91 -1.47
CA THR A 55 -15.58 10.29 -1.46
C THR A 55 -14.65 10.51 -0.26
N LEU A 56 -15.00 10.00 0.92
CA LEU A 56 -14.16 10.10 2.12
C LEU A 56 -12.86 9.29 1.95
N LEU A 57 -12.94 8.08 1.40
CA LEU A 57 -11.77 7.24 1.11
C LEU A 57 -10.84 7.88 0.09
N ALA A 58 -11.39 8.41 -1.02
CA ALA A 58 -10.59 9.13 -2.02
C ALA A 58 -9.93 10.39 -1.43
N THR A 59 -10.63 11.09 -0.53
CA THR A 59 -10.06 12.25 0.18
C THR A 59 -8.92 11.83 1.10
N ALA A 60 -9.09 10.74 1.86
CA ALA A 60 -8.04 10.18 2.70
C ALA A 60 -6.80 9.79 1.86
N CYS A 61 -6.99 9.14 0.70
CA CYS A 61 -5.89 8.85 -0.23
C CYS A 61 -5.18 10.12 -0.71
N ALA A 62 -5.92 11.18 -1.09
CA ALA A 62 -5.33 12.43 -1.54
C ALA A 62 -4.48 13.14 -0.45
N MET A 63 -4.83 12.95 0.81
CA MET A 63 -4.00 13.44 1.94
C MET A 63 -2.68 12.66 2.01
N VAL A 64 -2.69 11.35 1.78
CA VAL A 64 -1.48 10.55 1.73
C VAL A 64 -0.65 10.87 0.48
N ASP A 65 -1.28 11.13 -0.69
CA ASP A 65 -0.58 11.60 -1.88
C ASP A 65 0.24 12.87 -1.57
N SER A 66 -0.36 13.80 -0.81
CA SER A 66 0.32 15.04 -0.38
C SER A 66 1.46 14.75 0.59
N ALA A 67 1.29 13.77 1.48
CA ALA A 67 2.35 13.35 2.40
C ALA A 67 3.53 12.71 1.64
N TYR A 68 3.25 11.88 0.64
CA TYR A 68 4.28 11.30 -0.23
C TYR A 68 5.03 12.34 -1.04
N ASP A 69 4.35 13.37 -1.57
CA ASP A 69 5.04 14.46 -2.28
C ASP A 69 6.04 15.18 -1.37
N GLN A 70 5.62 15.53 -0.14
CA GLN A 70 6.51 16.19 0.80
C GLN A 70 7.64 15.27 1.27
N LEU A 71 7.35 13.99 1.50
CA LEU A 71 8.34 12.98 1.85
C LEU A 71 9.39 12.82 0.74
N TYR A 72 8.95 12.70 -0.52
CA TYR A 72 9.84 12.61 -1.68
C TYR A 72 10.81 13.80 -1.76
N ARG A 73 10.29 15.02 -1.58
CA ARG A 73 11.09 16.25 -1.64
C ARG A 73 12.07 16.40 -0.48
N ALA A 74 11.72 15.91 0.70
CA ALA A 74 12.52 16.05 1.90
C ALA A 74 13.57 14.95 2.06
N MET A 75 13.24 13.72 1.60
CA MET A 75 14.04 12.53 1.84
C MET A 75 15.38 12.59 1.12
N ARG A 76 16.46 12.38 1.89
CA ARG A 76 17.85 12.41 1.41
C ARG A 76 18.74 11.55 2.30
N PRO A 77 19.96 11.22 1.85
CA PRO A 77 20.93 10.59 2.72
C PRO A 77 21.13 11.38 4.03
N GLY A 78 21.20 10.66 5.14
CA GLY A 78 21.31 11.26 6.48
C GLY A 78 19.97 11.48 7.20
N PHE A 79 18.82 11.43 6.51
CA PHE A 79 17.53 11.30 7.19
C PHE A 79 17.44 9.93 7.86
N ARG A 80 16.69 9.86 8.95
CA ARG A 80 16.36 8.58 9.60
C ARG A 80 14.94 8.18 9.22
N GLU A 81 14.63 6.89 9.37
CA GLU A 81 13.26 6.39 9.16
C GLU A 81 12.25 7.17 10.01
N ASN A 82 12.56 7.40 11.30
CA ASN A 82 11.69 8.17 12.19
C ASN A 82 11.58 9.67 11.83
N ASP A 83 12.58 10.28 11.16
CA ASP A 83 12.45 11.64 10.64
C ASP A 83 11.41 11.69 9.50
N CYS A 84 11.39 10.64 8.65
CA CYS A 84 10.37 10.48 7.62
C CYS A 84 8.98 10.31 8.23
N VAL A 85 8.86 9.46 9.25
CA VAL A 85 7.59 9.24 9.98
C VAL A 85 7.08 10.53 10.61
N ALA A 86 7.97 11.31 11.25
CA ALA A 86 7.60 12.60 11.85
C ALA A 86 7.07 13.59 10.81
N LEU A 87 7.69 13.65 9.62
CA LEU A 87 7.23 14.49 8.52
C LEU A 87 5.84 14.05 8.02
N VAL A 88 5.64 12.77 7.77
CA VAL A 88 4.34 12.23 7.32
C VAL A 88 3.24 12.54 8.33
N ASN A 89 3.47 12.27 9.61
CA ASN A 89 2.51 12.59 10.67
C ASN A 89 2.16 14.08 10.68
N LYS A 90 3.18 14.95 10.62
CA LYS A 90 2.98 16.40 10.57
C LYS A 90 2.06 16.79 9.41
N VAL A 91 2.34 16.31 8.19
CA VAL A 91 1.56 16.65 6.99
C VAL A 91 0.12 16.18 7.12
N LEU A 92 -0.09 14.94 7.55
CA LEU A 92 -1.43 14.37 7.68
C LEU A 92 -2.28 15.13 8.71
N PHE A 93 -1.72 15.44 9.89
CA PHE A 93 -2.45 16.23 10.90
C PHE A 93 -2.71 17.67 10.44
N GLU A 94 -1.80 18.30 9.71
CA GLU A 94 -2.03 19.63 9.13
C GLU A 94 -3.16 19.63 8.07
N LEU A 95 -3.36 18.50 7.38
CA LEU A 95 -4.43 18.32 6.41
C LEU A 95 -5.77 17.91 7.05
N GLY A 96 -5.80 17.63 8.34
CA GLY A 96 -7.02 17.29 9.07
C GLY A 96 -7.23 15.79 9.33
N SER A 97 -6.16 14.97 9.22
CA SER A 97 -6.22 13.59 9.70
C SER A 97 -6.58 13.57 11.19
N GLU A 98 -7.48 12.72 11.58
CA GLU A 98 -7.86 12.57 12.98
C GLU A 98 -7.03 11.52 13.71
N HIS A 99 -6.43 10.60 12.95
CA HIS A 99 -5.60 9.54 13.50
C HIS A 99 -4.62 9.00 12.45
N VAL A 100 -3.34 8.95 12.79
CA VAL A 100 -2.33 8.23 12.01
C VAL A 100 -2.09 6.91 12.73
N GLU A 101 -2.62 5.81 12.20
CA GLU A 101 -2.53 4.49 12.81
C GLU A 101 -1.11 3.96 12.76
N GLY A 102 -0.40 4.24 11.66
CA GLY A 102 0.98 3.86 11.50
C GLY A 102 1.61 4.43 10.24
N VAL A 103 2.92 4.51 10.27
CA VAL A 103 3.76 4.74 9.10
C VAL A 103 4.84 3.68 9.14
N ASN A 104 4.70 2.64 8.31
CA ASN A 104 5.74 1.65 8.15
C ASN A 104 6.83 2.28 7.28
N ALA A 105 7.93 2.71 7.88
CA ALA A 105 9.06 3.30 7.21
C ALA A 105 10.25 2.33 7.26
N ILE A 106 10.54 1.70 6.15
CA ILE A 106 11.53 0.64 6.05
C ILE A 106 12.58 1.00 5.00
N SER A 107 13.84 0.86 5.34
CA SER A 107 14.93 1.24 4.44
C SER A 107 16.12 0.27 4.44
N GLY A 108 16.84 0.25 3.33
CA GLY A 108 18.06 -0.52 3.16
C GLY A 108 17.85 -2.01 3.33
N GLU A 109 18.73 -2.62 4.12
CA GLU A 109 18.74 -4.07 4.41
C GLU A 109 17.49 -4.58 5.15
N ARG A 110 16.68 -3.69 5.70
CA ARG A 110 15.42 -4.03 6.35
C ARG A 110 14.28 -4.26 5.38
N CYS A 111 14.49 -3.93 4.10
CA CYS A 111 13.46 -4.12 3.07
C CYS A 111 13.20 -5.58 2.72
N SER A 112 14.11 -6.50 3.08
CA SER A 112 13.93 -7.94 2.82
C SER A 112 14.55 -8.79 3.93
N PRO A 113 13.75 -9.59 4.69
CA PRO A 113 12.29 -9.58 4.76
C PRO A 113 11.78 -8.29 5.41
N HIS A 114 10.55 -7.89 5.08
CA HIS A 114 10.03 -6.61 5.53
C HIS A 114 9.41 -6.68 6.95
N PRO A 115 9.81 -5.81 7.87
CA PRO A 115 9.08 -5.56 9.10
C PRO A 115 7.97 -4.51 8.86
N HIS A 116 7.06 -4.35 9.84
CA HIS A 116 6.03 -3.32 9.84
C HIS A 116 6.31 -2.22 10.89
N VAL A 117 7.58 -1.89 11.11
CA VAL A 117 7.98 -0.87 12.08
C VAL A 117 9.14 -0.05 11.55
N PHE A 118 9.16 1.24 11.88
CA PHE A 118 10.30 2.11 11.63
C PHE A 118 11.33 2.04 12.77
N THR A 119 12.53 2.52 12.49
CA THR A 119 13.61 2.65 13.48
C THR A 119 14.30 4.02 13.34
N ASP A 120 15.41 4.19 14.06
CA ASP A 120 16.30 5.32 13.90
C ASP A 120 17.39 5.10 12.83
N ARG A 121 17.24 4.06 11.98
CA ARG A 121 18.16 3.80 10.89
C ARG A 121 18.29 5.00 9.97
N MET A 122 19.53 5.37 9.69
CA MET A 122 19.85 6.46 8.77
C MET A 122 19.81 5.99 7.33
N LEU A 123 19.13 6.73 6.47
CA LEU A 123 19.08 6.50 5.03
C LEU A 123 20.46 6.76 4.41
N ARG A 124 20.90 5.86 3.55
CA ARG A 124 22.18 5.91 2.85
C ARG A 124 21.96 6.03 1.34
N PRO A 125 22.93 6.59 0.60
CA PRO A 125 22.86 6.57 -0.88
C PRO A 125 22.73 5.16 -1.40
N GLY A 126 21.76 4.94 -2.29
CA GLY A 126 21.48 3.63 -2.89
C GLY A 126 20.50 2.76 -2.10
N ASP A 127 20.07 3.18 -0.91
CA ASP A 127 19.05 2.45 -0.17
C ASP A 127 17.72 2.43 -0.93
N PRO A 128 17.04 1.27 -1.00
CA PRO A 128 15.59 1.26 -1.13
C PRO A 128 14.97 1.86 0.13
N ALA A 129 13.85 2.54 -0.01
CA ALA A 129 13.05 3.01 1.11
C ALA A 129 11.59 2.94 0.71
N TYR A 130 10.80 2.10 1.39
CA TYR A 130 9.36 2.07 1.15
C TYR A 130 8.60 2.43 2.42
N PHE A 131 7.46 3.01 2.18
CA PHE A 131 6.58 3.49 3.22
C PHE A 131 5.18 2.96 2.97
N ASP A 132 4.52 2.60 4.05
CA ASP A 132 3.10 2.36 4.09
C ASP A 132 2.49 3.37 5.05
N ILE A 133 1.51 4.10 4.58
CA ILE A 133 0.92 5.19 5.36
C ILE A 133 -0.54 4.87 5.64
N LEU A 134 -0.83 4.65 6.93
CA LEU A 134 -2.13 4.30 7.45
C LEU A 134 -2.67 5.45 8.28
N HIS A 135 -3.76 6.05 7.83
CA HIS A 135 -4.42 7.11 8.60
C HIS A 135 -5.93 7.08 8.44
N ALA A 136 -6.63 7.86 9.26
CA ALA A 136 -8.07 8.01 9.21
C ALA A 136 -8.46 9.47 8.94
N TYR A 137 -9.47 9.63 8.08
CA TYR A 137 -10.15 10.88 7.82
C TYR A 137 -11.66 10.67 7.93
N ASN A 138 -12.31 11.36 8.87
CA ASN A 138 -13.72 11.16 9.23
C ASN A 138 -14.08 9.68 9.47
N GLY A 139 -13.20 8.95 10.14
CA GLY A 139 -13.33 7.52 10.45
C GLY A 139 -12.93 6.57 9.32
N TYR A 140 -12.76 7.04 8.08
CA TYR A 140 -12.39 6.21 6.94
C TYR A 140 -10.88 6.15 6.77
N ARG A 141 -10.37 4.92 6.58
CA ARG A 141 -8.95 4.62 6.58
C ARG A 141 -8.42 4.45 5.18
N THR A 142 -7.13 4.71 5.02
CA THR A 142 -6.37 4.39 3.81
C THR A 142 -5.09 3.68 4.18
N CYS A 143 -4.61 2.86 3.26
CA CYS A 143 -3.38 2.10 3.35
C CYS A 143 -2.81 1.99 1.95
N TYR A 144 -1.58 2.46 1.71
CA TYR A 144 -0.86 2.08 0.52
C TYR A 144 0.64 2.34 0.57
N TYR A 145 1.38 1.48 -0.12
CA TYR A 145 2.84 1.51 -0.21
C TYR A 145 3.36 2.29 -1.41
N ARG A 146 4.46 3.02 -1.15
CA ARG A 146 5.35 3.54 -2.20
C ARG A 146 6.79 3.22 -1.88
N THR A 147 7.55 2.81 -2.90
CA THR A 147 8.99 2.57 -2.82
C THR A 147 9.76 3.69 -3.51
N PHE A 148 10.83 4.12 -2.87
CA PHE A 148 11.80 5.09 -3.37
C PHE A 148 13.22 4.50 -3.37
N ALA A 149 14.10 5.09 -4.17
CA ALA A 149 15.53 4.90 -4.03
C ALA A 149 16.18 6.19 -3.54
N VAL A 150 17.07 6.09 -2.56
CA VAL A 150 17.71 7.24 -1.93
C VAL A 150 18.97 7.65 -2.71
N GLY A 151 18.90 8.74 -3.44
CA GLY A 151 20.01 9.30 -4.22
C GLY A 151 20.39 8.53 -5.47
N SER A 152 20.27 7.22 -5.48
CA SER A 152 20.52 6.35 -6.64
C SER A 152 19.79 5.01 -6.50
N ALA A 153 19.57 4.31 -7.61
CA ALA A 153 18.97 2.99 -7.63
C ALA A 153 19.91 1.95 -8.22
N SER A 154 19.98 0.77 -7.61
CA SER A 154 20.63 -0.39 -8.21
C SER A 154 19.77 -0.96 -9.35
N ARG A 155 20.41 -1.62 -10.32
CA ARG A 155 19.68 -2.33 -11.38
C ARG A 155 18.75 -3.41 -10.80
N ALA A 156 19.19 -4.10 -9.74
CA ALA A 156 18.40 -5.12 -9.09
C ALA A 156 17.10 -4.56 -8.49
N LEU A 157 17.17 -3.39 -7.83
CA LEU A 157 16.01 -2.71 -7.28
C LEU A 157 15.04 -2.24 -8.38
N VAL A 158 15.57 -1.65 -9.47
CA VAL A 158 14.76 -1.22 -10.62
C VAL A 158 14.02 -2.41 -11.24
N ASP A 159 14.70 -3.54 -11.41
CA ASP A 159 14.09 -4.74 -11.98
C ASP A 159 13.00 -5.32 -11.06
N SER A 160 13.20 -5.28 -9.73
CA SER A 160 12.18 -5.70 -8.75
C SER A 160 10.97 -4.75 -8.73
N TYR A 161 11.21 -3.46 -8.78
CA TYR A 161 10.14 -2.47 -8.84
C TYR A 161 9.25 -2.67 -10.08
N LYS A 162 9.87 -2.90 -11.25
CA LYS A 162 9.12 -3.19 -12.48
C LYS A 162 8.26 -4.44 -12.35
N ARG A 163 8.78 -5.50 -11.70
CA ARG A 163 7.99 -6.72 -11.45
C ARG A 163 6.81 -6.47 -10.53
N CYS A 164 7.01 -5.68 -9.46
CA CYS A 164 5.90 -5.24 -8.62
C CYS A 164 4.82 -4.53 -9.45
N ARG A 165 5.23 -3.57 -10.28
CA ARG A 165 4.30 -2.79 -11.10
C ARG A 165 3.57 -3.66 -12.13
N ASP A 166 4.30 -4.52 -12.84
CA ASP A 166 3.75 -5.41 -13.87
C ASP A 166 2.68 -6.36 -13.28
N VAL A 167 2.94 -6.94 -12.11
CA VAL A 167 1.99 -7.84 -11.43
C VAL A 167 0.77 -7.05 -10.95
N LEU A 168 1.00 -5.89 -10.33
CA LEU A 168 -0.07 -5.07 -9.80
C LEU A 168 -0.99 -4.56 -10.93
N ASP A 169 -0.43 -4.14 -12.06
CA ASP A 169 -1.20 -3.71 -13.23
C ASP A 169 -2.07 -4.83 -13.80
N GLN A 170 -1.54 -6.06 -13.85
CA GLN A 170 -2.31 -7.22 -14.28
C GLN A 170 -3.46 -7.52 -13.31
N ALA A 171 -3.19 -7.46 -12.00
CA ALA A 171 -4.22 -7.69 -10.98
C ALA A 171 -5.31 -6.61 -11.04
N ILE A 172 -4.94 -5.32 -11.14
CA ILE A 172 -5.89 -4.20 -11.28
C ILE A 172 -6.75 -4.37 -12.54
N ALA A 173 -6.14 -4.73 -13.67
CA ALA A 173 -6.85 -4.93 -14.93
C ALA A 173 -7.85 -6.12 -14.88
N ALA A 174 -7.64 -7.07 -14.00
CA ALA A 174 -8.55 -8.20 -13.79
C ALA A 174 -9.76 -7.85 -12.91
N VAL A 175 -9.66 -6.79 -12.09
CA VAL A 175 -10.72 -6.39 -11.16
C VAL A 175 -11.93 -5.87 -11.90
N ARG A 176 -13.06 -6.55 -11.72
CA ARG A 176 -14.40 -6.15 -12.18
C ARG A 176 -15.46 -6.95 -11.44
N PRO A 177 -16.72 -6.50 -11.42
CA PRO A 177 -17.81 -7.28 -10.84
C PRO A 177 -17.91 -8.69 -11.44
N GLY A 178 -18.13 -9.68 -10.57
CA GLY A 178 -18.28 -11.09 -10.94
C GLY A 178 -16.98 -11.91 -10.92
N VAL A 179 -15.81 -11.30 -10.91
CA VAL A 179 -14.51 -11.98 -10.69
C VAL A 179 -14.38 -12.32 -9.21
N THR A 180 -13.70 -13.40 -8.88
CA THR A 180 -13.47 -13.81 -7.50
C THR A 180 -12.09 -13.35 -6.98
N THR A 181 -11.96 -13.24 -5.67
CA THR A 181 -10.66 -12.98 -5.03
C THR A 181 -9.63 -14.05 -5.37
N ALA A 182 -10.04 -15.30 -5.56
CA ALA A 182 -9.17 -16.40 -5.98
C ALA A 182 -8.57 -16.16 -7.38
N GLU A 183 -9.39 -15.72 -8.34
CA GLU A 183 -8.94 -15.42 -9.71
C GLU A 183 -7.94 -14.25 -9.73
N VAL A 184 -8.13 -13.24 -8.89
CA VAL A 184 -7.17 -12.12 -8.77
C VAL A 184 -5.88 -12.58 -8.11
N VAL A 185 -5.96 -13.37 -7.03
CA VAL A 185 -4.79 -13.87 -6.29
C VAL A 185 -3.93 -14.81 -7.16
N GLU A 186 -4.53 -15.53 -8.11
CA GLU A 186 -3.75 -16.41 -9.02
C GLU A 186 -2.75 -15.64 -9.90
N LEU A 187 -2.97 -14.33 -10.11
CA LEU A 187 -2.07 -13.46 -10.87
C LEU A 187 -0.81 -13.07 -10.09
N PHE A 188 -0.85 -13.19 -8.77
CA PHE A 188 0.30 -12.88 -7.92
C PHE A 188 1.26 -14.07 -7.86
N PRO A 189 2.57 -13.82 -7.69
CA PRO A 189 3.57 -14.87 -7.61
C PRO A 189 3.35 -15.76 -6.38
N ARG A 190 3.86 -16.98 -6.46
CA ARG A 190 3.86 -17.92 -5.34
C ARG A 190 5.02 -17.63 -4.39
N ALA A 191 4.87 -18.05 -3.14
CA ALA A 191 5.89 -17.86 -2.11
C ALA A 191 7.27 -18.41 -2.52
N GLU A 192 7.31 -19.52 -3.28
CA GLU A 192 8.54 -20.13 -3.76
C GLU A 192 9.31 -19.25 -4.75
N GLU A 193 8.63 -18.37 -5.50
CA GLU A 193 9.27 -17.40 -6.39
C GLU A 193 10.05 -16.33 -5.62
N PHE A 194 9.71 -16.12 -4.36
CA PHE A 194 10.40 -15.24 -3.42
C PHE A 194 11.46 -15.96 -2.58
N GLY A 195 11.59 -17.29 -2.75
CA GLY A 195 12.54 -18.12 -2.02
C GLY A 195 12.03 -18.66 -0.68
N PHE A 196 10.74 -18.55 -0.43
CA PHE A 196 10.09 -19.17 0.74
C PHE A 196 9.64 -20.59 0.40
N PRO A 197 9.61 -21.51 1.38
CA PRO A 197 9.21 -22.90 1.12
C PRO A 197 7.71 -23.06 0.84
N ASP A 198 6.88 -22.18 1.37
CA ASP A 198 5.42 -22.19 1.24
C ASP A 198 4.83 -20.81 1.61
N GLU A 199 3.52 -20.68 1.43
CA GLU A 199 2.78 -19.43 1.70
C GLU A 199 2.77 -19.06 3.20
N GLU A 200 2.76 -20.03 4.10
CA GLU A 200 2.82 -19.76 5.55
C GLU A 200 4.18 -19.18 5.94
N ALA A 201 5.27 -19.71 5.39
CA ALA A 201 6.62 -19.20 5.62
C ALA A 201 6.83 -17.80 5.03
N ALA A 202 6.08 -17.44 4.00
CA ALA A 202 6.07 -16.10 3.42
C ALA A 202 5.20 -15.10 4.21
N PHE A 203 4.86 -15.38 5.46
CA PHE A 203 3.97 -14.58 6.29
C PHE A 203 2.55 -14.44 5.71
N ALA A 204 2.07 -15.48 5.03
CA ALA A 204 0.78 -15.40 4.38
C ALA A 204 0.63 -14.09 3.61
N LEU A 205 1.58 -13.83 2.70
CA LEU A 205 1.59 -12.59 1.91
C LEU A 205 0.16 -12.26 1.51
N GLN A 206 -0.37 -11.22 2.10
CA GLN A 206 -1.66 -10.68 1.78
C GLN A 206 -1.46 -9.77 0.59
N TYR A 207 -2.10 -10.11 -0.52
CA TYR A 207 -2.01 -9.33 -1.76
C TYR A 207 -3.07 -8.24 -1.86
N GLY A 208 -3.94 -8.15 -0.86
CA GLY A 208 -4.91 -7.08 -0.75
C GLY A 208 -5.97 -7.34 0.30
N HIS A 209 -6.66 -6.30 0.65
CA HIS A 209 -7.72 -6.31 1.66
C HIS A 209 -8.69 -5.16 1.45
N GLY A 210 -9.93 -5.34 1.91
CA GLY A 210 -10.90 -4.26 1.98
C GLY A 210 -10.42 -3.15 2.92
N VAL A 211 -10.81 -1.93 2.61
CA VAL A 211 -10.58 -0.74 3.45
C VAL A 211 -11.87 0.04 3.61
N GLY A 212 -12.02 0.69 4.76
CA GLY A 212 -13.20 1.46 5.08
C GLY A 212 -13.12 2.06 6.47
N LEU A 213 -14.08 1.74 7.33
CA LEU A 213 -14.05 2.10 8.75
C LEU A 213 -12.99 1.31 9.53
N SER A 214 -12.52 0.20 8.98
CA SER A 214 -11.35 -0.54 9.45
C SER A 214 -10.29 -0.54 8.38
N ILE A 215 -9.01 -0.67 8.79
CA ILE A 215 -7.90 -0.76 7.85
C ILE A 215 -7.92 -2.09 7.10
N TRP A 216 -8.40 -3.14 7.73
CA TRP A 216 -8.59 -4.46 7.12
C TRP A 216 -10.05 -4.86 7.19
N GLU A 217 -10.68 -4.90 6.04
CA GLU A 217 -12.07 -5.35 5.84
C GLU A 217 -12.09 -6.45 4.77
N LYS A 218 -13.24 -7.09 4.59
CA LYS A 218 -13.47 -7.91 3.41
C LYS A 218 -13.58 -7.04 2.14
N PRO A 219 -13.18 -7.57 0.98
CA PRO A 219 -12.63 -8.92 0.74
C PRO A 219 -11.14 -9.03 1.11
N ILE A 220 -10.66 -10.25 1.31
CA ILE A 220 -9.25 -10.56 1.54
C ILE A 220 -8.67 -11.26 0.31
N PHE A 221 -7.50 -10.80 -0.13
CA PHE A 221 -6.74 -11.37 -1.24
C PHE A 221 -5.48 -12.06 -0.72
N SER A 222 -5.54 -13.35 -0.50
CA SER A 222 -4.43 -14.15 0.01
C SER A 222 -4.52 -15.59 -0.50
N ARG A 223 -3.40 -16.21 -0.83
CA ARG A 223 -3.38 -17.63 -1.25
C ARG A 223 -3.83 -18.56 -0.13
N LEU A 224 -3.64 -18.20 1.12
CA LEU A 224 -4.10 -18.99 2.28
C LEU A 224 -5.61 -18.90 2.55
N VAL A 225 -6.29 -17.92 1.95
CA VAL A 225 -7.70 -17.67 2.24
C VAL A 225 -8.57 -17.76 0.99
N SER A 226 -8.17 -17.07 -0.09
CA SER A 226 -9.03 -16.83 -1.24
C SER A 226 -9.36 -18.10 -2.04
N PHE A 227 -8.50 -19.13 -2.01
CA PHE A 227 -8.77 -20.39 -2.70
C PHE A 227 -9.80 -21.25 -1.98
N ASP A 228 -9.78 -21.24 -0.65
CA ASP A 228 -10.73 -22.01 0.16
C ASP A 228 -12.06 -21.26 0.35
N TYR A 229 -11.98 -19.93 0.42
CA TYR A 229 -13.13 -19.03 0.67
C TYR A 229 -13.14 -17.88 -0.34
N PRO A 230 -13.37 -18.16 -1.63
CA PRO A 230 -13.41 -17.12 -2.65
C PRO A 230 -14.59 -16.19 -2.43
N GLU A 231 -14.34 -14.89 -2.44
CA GLU A 231 -15.40 -13.87 -2.43
C GLU A 231 -15.57 -13.29 -3.84
N THR A 232 -16.82 -13.09 -4.25
CA THR A 232 -17.11 -12.42 -5.53
C THR A 232 -16.94 -10.93 -5.38
N ILE A 233 -16.18 -10.32 -6.29
CA ILE A 233 -16.01 -8.86 -6.37
C ILE A 233 -17.31 -8.24 -6.87
N GLU A 234 -17.78 -7.22 -6.19
CA GLU A 234 -19.02 -6.50 -6.46
C GLU A 234 -18.76 -5.01 -6.68
N GLU A 235 -19.57 -4.37 -7.52
CA GLU A 235 -19.55 -2.91 -7.67
C GLU A 235 -19.74 -2.23 -6.31
N GLY A 236 -18.98 -1.18 -6.06
CA GLY A 236 -19.00 -0.45 -4.80
C GLY A 236 -18.05 -0.98 -3.72
N MET A 237 -17.39 -2.11 -3.91
CA MET A 237 -16.29 -2.51 -3.05
C MET A 237 -15.13 -1.54 -3.16
N VAL A 238 -14.43 -1.32 -2.04
CA VAL A 238 -13.17 -0.57 -1.98
C VAL A 238 -12.16 -1.41 -1.26
N PHE A 239 -11.01 -1.61 -1.88
CA PHE A 239 -9.92 -2.41 -1.32
C PHE A 239 -8.55 -1.96 -1.86
N ALA A 240 -7.51 -2.32 -1.14
CA ALA A 240 -6.14 -2.19 -1.59
C ALA A 240 -5.66 -3.48 -2.25
N LEU A 241 -4.81 -3.34 -3.28
CA LEU A 241 -4.01 -4.43 -3.84
C LEU A 241 -2.54 -4.07 -3.73
N GLU A 242 -1.73 -4.97 -3.20
CA GLU A 242 -0.33 -4.73 -2.88
C GLU A 242 0.60 -5.82 -3.42
N THR A 243 1.83 -5.42 -3.72
CA THR A 243 2.90 -6.31 -4.20
C THR A 243 4.13 -6.19 -3.32
N PHE A 244 4.92 -7.25 -3.31
CA PHE A 244 6.26 -7.30 -2.74
C PHE A 244 7.16 -8.08 -3.67
N TRP A 245 8.37 -7.57 -3.93
CA TRP A 245 9.36 -8.31 -4.70
C TRP A 245 10.77 -8.14 -4.13
N PRO A 246 11.36 -9.20 -3.55
CA PRO A 246 12.75 -9.17 -3.12
C PRO A 246 13.68 -9.08 -4.32
N SER A 247 14.74 -8.30 -4.20
CA SER A 247 15.71 -8.13 -5.27
C SER A 247 16.75 -9.23 -5.27
N LYS A 248 17.35 -9.47 -6.44
CA LYS A 248 18.40 -10.49 -6.62
C LYS A 248 19.70 -10.19 -5.87
N ASP A 249 19.85 -8.99 -5.31
CA ASP A 249 20.97 -8.61 -4.47
C ASP A 249 20.90 -9.21 -3.05
N GLY A 250 19.76 -9.79 -2.68
CA GLY A 250 19.53 -10.51 -1.42
C GLY A 250 19.24 -9.63 -0.21
N TRP A 251 19.11 -8.30 -0.37
CA TRP A 251 18.84 -7.39 0.75
C TRP A 251 17.83 -6.28 0.43
N SER A 252 17.72 -5.87 -0.82
CA SER A 252 16.73 -4.87 -1.22
C SER A 252 15.42 -5.51 -1.66
N ALA A 253 14.35 -4.75 -1.63
CA ALA A 253 13.04 -5.14 -2.14
C ALA A 253 12.23 -3.92 -2.55
N ALA A 254 11.20 -4.14 -3.37
CA ALA A 254 10.20 -3.15 -3.71
C ALA A 254 8.82 -3.57 -3.20
N ARG A 255 7.99 -2.59 -2.83
CA ARG A 255 6.57 -2.72 -2.54
C ARG A 255 5.80 -1.61 -3.20
N ILE A 256 4.67 -1.94 -3.79
CA ILE A 256 3.72 -0.99 -4.36
C ILE A 256 2.32 -1.47 -3.97
N GLU A 257 1.49 -0.54 -3.59
CA GLU A 257 0.09 -0.79 -3.26
C GLU A 257 -0.78 0.30 -3.85
N GLU A 258 -1.94 -0.08 -4.38
CA GLU A 258 -2.94 0.83 -4.90
C GLU A 258 -4.30 0.55 -4.27
N GLN A 259 -5.01 1.60 -3.93
CA GLN A 259 -6.38 1.50 -3.44
C GLN A 259 -7.37 1.73 -4.58
N LEU A 260 -8.36 0.85 -4.67
CA LEU A 260 -9.28 0.76 -5.80
C LEU A 260 -10.73 0.90 -5.35
N ILE A 261 -11.54 1.56 -6.18
CA ILE A 261 -13.01 1.47 -6.13
C ILE A 261 -13.47 0.59 -7.29
N VAL A 262 -14.26 -0.43 -7.01
CA VAL A 262 -14.86 -1.28 -8.05
C VAL A 262 -16.03 -0.54 -8.69
N THR A 263 -15.99 -0.38 -10.00
CA THR A 263 -17.01 0.25 -10.84
C THR A 263 -17.89 -0.80 -11.53
N ALA A 264 -18.90 -0.38 -12.26
CA ALA A 264 -19.82 -1.28 -12.97
C ALA A 264 -19.13 -2.21 -13.99
N ASP A 265 -18.00 -1.80 -14.56
CA ASP A 265 -17.30 -2.50 -15.64
C ASP A 265 -15.79 -2.72 -15.40
N GLY A 266 -15.28 -2.32 -14.24
CA GLY A 266 -13.86 -2.45 -13.90
C GLY A 266 -13.53 -1.92 -12.51
N SER A 267 -12.45 -1.12 -12.44
CA SER A 267 -12.05 -0.46 -11.20
C SER A 267 -11.40 0.90 -11.47
N GLU A 268 -11.48 1.80 -10.50
CA GLU A 268 -10.81 3.09 -10.48
C GLU A 268 -9.75 3.10 -9.38
N VAL A 269 -8.49 3.42 -9.73
CA VAL A 269 -7.42 3.65 -8.76
C VAL A 269 -7.58 5.04 -8.16
N ILE A 270 -7.69 5.13 -6.83
CA ILE A 270 -7.88 6.39 -6.10
C ILE A 270 -6.61 6.92 -5.43
N THR A 271 -5.54 6.13 -5.38
CA THR A 271 -4.19 6.58 -5.00
C THR A 271 -3.52 7.25 -6.21
N ARG A 272 -3.08 8.49 -6.05
CA ARG A 272 -2.63 9.33 -7.16
C ARG A 272 -1.14 9.67 -7.15
N PHE A 273 -0.44 9.43 -6.04
CA PHE A 273 1.00 9.62 -6.01
C PHE A 273 1.67 8.61 -6.97
N PRO A 274 2.57 9.08 -7.88
CA PRO A 274 3.11 8.24 -8.95
C PRO A 274 3.75 6.94 -8.47
N ALA A 275 3.50 5.85 -9.20
CA ALA A 275 4.06 4.52 -8.95
C ALA A 275 4.42 3.78 -10.24
N GLU A 276 4.39 4.46 -11.39
CA GLU A 276 4.72 3.86 -12.68
C GLU A 276 6.20 3.53 -12.79
N ASP A 277 7.05 4.39 -12.22
CA ASP A 277 8.50 4.23 -12.19
C ASP A 277 9.03 4.39 -10.76
N LEU A 278 10.15 3.72 -10.46
CA LEU A 278 10.87 3.89 -9.20
C LEU A 278 11.41 5.32 -9.08
N LEU A 279 10.92 6.06 -8.11
CA LEU A 279 11.34 7.44 -7.87
C LEU A 279 12.66 7.49 -7.09
N ILE A 280 13.58 8.33 -7.55
CA ILE A 280 14.88 8.57 -6.90
C ILE A 280 14.82 9.90 -6.17
N THR A 281 15.05 9.88 -4.85
CA THR A 281 15.04 11.09 -4.01
C THR A 281 16.40 11.80 -4.03
N ALA A 282 16.47 13.00 -3.42
CA ALA A 282 17.70 13.80 -3.30
C ALA A 282 18.28 14.35 -4.61
N GLY A 283 17.44 14.82 -5.51
CA GLY A 283 17.86 15.51 -6.74
C GLY A 283 17.01 15.21 -7.97
N GLY A 284 16.06 14.31 -7.86
CA GLY A 284 15.10 14.02 -8.94
C GLY A 284 13.91 14.96 -8.95
N GLN A 285 13.33 15.20 -10.11
CA GLN A 285 11.96 15.67 -10.28
C GLN A 285 11.12 14.49 -10.77
N TYR A 286 9.90 14.38 -10.27
CA TYR A 286 8.95 13.42 -10.83
C TYR A 286 7.90 14.13 -11.68
N THR A 287 7.38 13.40 -12.64
CA THR A 287 6.23 13.84 -13.44
C THR A 287 5.01 13.03 -13.05
N VAL A 288 3.87 13.69 -12.86
CA VAL A 288 2.62 13.00 -12.58
C VAL A 288 2.15 12.34 -13.88
N GLY A 289 2.26 11.03 -13.95
CA GLY A 289 1.72 10.23 -15.05
C GLY A 289 0.19 10.31 -15.09
N GLY A 290 -0.37 10.51 -16.28
CA GLY A 290 -1.81 10.35 -16.52
C GLY A 290 -2.72 11.51 -16.18
N ALA A 291 -2.28 12.56 -15.50
CA ALA A 291 -3.09 13.75 -15.20
C ALA A 291 -3.12 14.78 -16.32
N LEU A 292 -2.12 14.78 -17.22
CA LEU A 292 -2.05 15.73 -18.35
C LEU A 292 -1.95 14.97 -19.67
N PRO A 293 -2.84 15.26 -20.63
CA PRO A 293 -2.70 14.77 -22.01
C PRO A 293 -1.33 15.23 -22.56
N GLY A 294 -0.54 14.32 -23.10
CA GLY A 294 0.79 14.59 -23.66
C GLY A 294 1.96 14.16 -22.78
N VAL A 295 1.80 14.03 -21.46
CA VAL A 295 2.88 13.52 -20.58
C VAL A 295 3.09 12.01 -20.81
N ARG A 296 2.02 11.25 -21.04
CA ARG A 296 2.11 9.83 -21.43
C ARG A 296 2.81 9.60 -22.75
N GLU A 297 2.61 10.48 -23.75
CA GLU A 297 3.30 10.39 -25.04
C GLU A 297 4.80 10.70 -24.90
N ALA A 298 5.17 11.68 -24.08
CA ALA A 298 6.57 11.99 -23.83
C ALA A 298 7.28 10.85 -23.08
N GLN A 299 6.62 10.24 -22.11
CA GLN A 299 7.15 9.09 -21.35
C GLN A 299 7.22 7.81 -22.21
N SER A 300 6.20 7.54 -23.05
CA SER A 300 6.24 6.41 -23.99
C SER A 300 7.34 6.57 -25.03
N ASN A 301 7.61 7.78 -25.48
CA ASN A 301 8.69 8.08 -26.43
C ASN A 301 10.09 7.98 -25.78
N LEU A 302 10.23 8.33 -24.50
CA LEU A 302 11.46 8.11 -23.74
C LEU A 302 11.72 6.61 -23.51
N ASN A 303 10.69 5.86 -23.17
CA ASN A 303 10.77 4.40 -22.99
C ASN A 303 10.98 3.66 -24.31
N ALA A 304 10.36 4.11 -25.41
CA ALA A 304 10.52 3.54 -26.75
C ALA A 304 11.94 3.77 -27.31
N ASN A 305 12.62 4.83 -26.88
CA ASN A 305 14.01 5.13 -27.26
C ASN A 305 15.06 4.50 -26.33
N GLY A 306 14.66 3.65 -25.40
CA GLY A 306 15.57 2.90 -24.52
C GLY A 306 16.21 3.73 -23.40
N TYR A 307 15.70 4.93 -23.14
CA TYR A 307 16.13 5.73 -21.99
C TYR A 307 15.29 5.37 -20.76
N SER A 308 15.89 4.71 -19.80
CA SER A 308 15.31 4.56 -18.46
C SER A 308 15.51 5.87 -17.67
N ALA A 309 14.71 6.10 -16.64
CA ALA A 309 14.93 7.23 -15.72
C ALA A 309 16.36 7.24 -15.13
N ALA A 310 17.00 6.06 -15.00
CA ALA A 310 18.40 5.92 -14.61
C ALA A 310 19.37 6.49 -15.66
N ASP A 311 19.06 6.36 -16.96
CA ASP A 311 19.90 6.89 -18.03
C ASP A 311 19.79 8.43 -18.13
N ALA A 312 18.64 8.98 -17.80
CA ALA A 312 18.41 10.44 -17.76
C ALA A 312 19.22 11.10 -16.63
N VAL A 313 19.34 10.45 -15.47
CA VAL A 313 20.16 10.93 -14.32
C VAL A 313 21.65 10.89 -14.68
N VAL A 314 22.12 9.85 -15.36
CA VAL A 314 23.51 9.75 -15.82
C VAL A 314 23.81 10.79 -16.89
N ALA A 315 22.84 11.12 -17.76
CA ALA A 315 23.02 12.14 -18.78
C ALA A 315 23.06 13.57 -18.18
N SER A 316 22.26 13.87 -17.16
CA SER A 316 22.29 15.16 -16.48
C SER A 316 23.60 15.37 -15.70
N ALA A 317 24.07 14.35 -15.01
CA ALA A 317 25.35 14.42 -14.27
C ALA A 317 26.57 14.60 -15.22
N ARG A 318 26.51 14.11 -16.46
CA ARG A 318 27.56 14.33 -17.46
C ARG A 318 27.53 15.73 -18.04
N ASN A 319 26.36 16.36 -18.16
CA ASN A 319 26.25 17.74 -18.66
C ASN A 319 26.67 18.79 -17.63
N GLU A 320 26.50 18.54 -16.34
CA GLU A 320 26.99 19.43 -15.29
C GLU A 320 28.52 19.41 -15.17
N GLY A 321 29.16 18.28 -15.45
CA GLY A 321 30.61 18.16 -15.49
C GLY A 321 31.29 18.80 -16.72
N ALA A 322 30.55 19.04 -17.81
CA ALA A 322 31.06 19.62 -19.04
C ALA A 322 31.04 21.16 -19.05
N ASN A 323 30.30 21.80 -18.12
CA ASN A 323 30.21 23.26 -18.01
C ASN A 323 31.07 23.86 -16.86
N ALA A 324 31.91 23.05 -16.23
CA ALA A 324 32.82 23.47 -15.16
C ALA A 324 34.30 23.39 -15.58
N GLY A 325 34.60 23.55 -16.89
CA GLY A 325 35.93 23.61 -17.45
C GLY A 325 36.18 24.87 -18.21
#